data_2b1abc0c56e43b000322873c8b60b101
#
_entry.id   2b1abc0c56e43b000322873c8b60b101
#
_cell.length_a   1.000
_cell.length_b   1.000
_cell.length_c   1.000
_cell.angle_alpha   90.00
_cell.angle_beta   90.00
_cell.angle_gamma   90.00
#
_symmetry.space_group_name_H-M   'P 1'
#
loop_
_entity.id
_entity.type
_entity.pdbx_description
1 polymer ?
#
loop_
_entity_poly.entity_id
_entity_poly.type
_entity_poly.pdbx_seq_one_letter_code
_entity_poly.pdbx_strand_id
1 'polypeptide(L)'
;MKLSKIDRHLVLLTLLENGVPQGLIDANDILETLAPFVNDALGFRMETEQVLYYSENAFGTADAISFKNNFLRIHDYKSGITPVHMDQLYIYAALFCLEYVVKPENIKIELRIYKQGEVLCEEPDPEVIRAIMNKIVDSDKFLRKLKEEER
;
A
#
# COMPACT_ATOMS: atom_id res chain seq x y z
N MET A 1 6.89 -12.57 -8.05
CA MET A 1 5.95 -12.32 -9.16
C MET A 1 4.81 -11.44 -8.67
N LYS A 2 4.51 -10.40 -9.40
CA LYS A 2 3.38 -9.50 -9.07
C LYS A 2 2.10 -10.03 -9.71
N LEU A 3 1.05 -10.15 -8.90
CA LEU A 3 -0.24 -10.63 -9.37
C LEU A 3 -1.18 -9.45 -9.58
N SER A 4 -1.93 -9.46 -10.68
CA SER A 4 -3.00 -8.49 -10.90
C SER A 4 -4.14 -8.72 -9.89
N LYS A 5 -5.06 -7.76 -9.80
CA LYS A 5 -6.26 -7.88 -8.97
C LYS A 5 -7.09 -9.13 -9.31
N ILE A 6 -7.23 -9.42 -10.61
CA ILE A 6 -7.97 -10.59 -11.09
C ILE A 6 -7.20 -11.86 -10.72
N ASP A 7 -5.89 -11.87 -10.92
CA ASP A 7 -5.05 -13.03 -10.61
C ASP A 7 -5.09 -13.38 -9.14
N ARG A 8 -5.06 -12.38 -8.24
CA ARG A 8 -5.18 -12.60 -6.79
C ARG A 8 -6.50 -13.25 -6.43
N HIS A 9 -7.59 -12.81 -7.06
CA HIS A 9 -8.91 -13.40 -6.84
C HIS A 9 -8.95 -14.86 -7.31
N LEU A 10 -8.41 -15.16 -8.49
CA LEU A 10 -8.33 -16.51 -9.01
C LEU A 10 -7.46 -17.42 -8.14
N VAL A 11 -6.32 -16.91 -7.65
CA VAL A 11 -5.46 -17.65 -6.74
C VAL A 11 -6.21 -17.97 -5.45
N LEU A 12 -6.93 -17.02 -4.88
CA LEU A 12 -7.73 -17.23 -3.69
C LEU A 12 -8.79 -18.33 -3.91
N LEU A 13 -9.55 -18.26 -5.01
CA LEU A 13 -10.56 -19.26 -5.33
C LEU A 13 -9.93 -20.65 -5.49
N THR A 14 -8.81 -20.74 -6.19
CA THR A 14 -8.10 -22.00 -6.39
C THR A 14 -7.64 -22.60 -5.06
N LEU A 15 -7.10 -21.78 -4.16
CA LEU A 15 -6.66 -22.22 -2.84
C LEU A 15 -7.84 -22.69 -1.99
N LEU A 16 -8.98 -22.00 -2.05
CA LEU A 16 -10.18 -22.41 -1.31
C LEU A 16 -10.75 -23.74 -1.82
N GLU A 17 -10.69 -23.99 -3.13
CA GLU A 17 -11.19 -25.23 -3.73
C GLU A 17 -10.25 -26.41 -3.52
N ASN A 18 -8.94 -26.20 -3.61
CA ASN A 18 -7.94 -27.28 -3.62
C ASN A 18 -7.12 -27.39 -2.34
N GLY A 19 -7.34 -26.51 -1.38
CA GLY A 19 -6.55 -26.42 -0.16
C GLY A 19 -5.29 -25.60 -0.33
N VAL A 20 -4.59 -25.39 0.77
CA VAL A 20 -3.39 -24.55 0.83
C VAL A 20 -2.15 -25.43 0.88
N PRO A 21 -1.14 -25.18 0.01
CA PRO A 21 0.13 -25.86 0.12
C PRO A 21 0.77 -25.58 1.48
N GLN A 22 1.25 -26.64 2.13
CA GLN A 22 1.85 -26.53 3.45
C GLN A 22 3.06 -25.59 3.43
N GLY A 23 3.12 -24.66 4.38
CA GLY A 23 4.24 -23.73 4.52
C GLY A 23 4.08 -22.40 3.83
N LEU A 24 2.99 -22.16 3.08
CA LEU A 24 2.75 -20.85 2.43
C LEU A 24 1.85 -19.95 3.27
N ILE A 25 0.55 -20.29 3.36
CA ILE A 25 -0.45 -19.50 4.09
C ILE A 25 -1.37 -20.49 4.78
N ASP A 26 -1.70 -20.29 6.05
CA ASP A 26 -2.66 -21.19 6.70
C ASP A 26 -4.10 -20.86 6.27
N ALA A 27 -5.02 -21.84 6.47
CA ALA A 27 -6.39 -21.70 6.01
C ALA A 27 -7.14 -20.56 6.70
N ASN A 28 -6.84 -20.27 7.96
CA ASN A 28 -7.48 -19.19 8.70
C ASN A 28 -7.04 -17.84 8.13
N ASP A 29 -5.76 -17.68 7.79
CA ASP A 29 -5.27 -16.45 7.18
C ASP A 29 -5.95 -16.17 5.84
N ILE A 30 -6.18 -17.20 5.02
CA ILE A 30 -6.89 -17.05 3.75
C ILE A 30 -8.33 -16.58 3.99
N LEU A 31 -9.06 -17.22 4.88
CA LEU A 31 -10.48 -16.92 5.11
C LEU A 31 -10.68 -15.61 5.87
N GLU A 32 -9.86 -15.35 6.86
CA GLU A 32 -10.07 -14.23 7.77
C GLU A 32 -9.35 -12.96 7.36
N THR A 33 -8.26 -13.07 6.58
CA THR A 33 -7.43 -11.92 6.24
C THR A 33 -7.34 -11.69 4.73
N LEU A 34 -6.89 -12.67 3.97
CA LEU A 34 -6.67 -12.51 2.54
C LEU A 34 -7.98 -12.31 1.78
N ALA A 35 -9.03 -13.11 2.10
CA ALA A 35 -10.31 -12.99 1.43
C ALA A 35 -10.96 -11.60 1.61
N PRO A 36 -11.03 -11.04 2.83
CA PRO A 36 -11.53 -9.67 3.00
C PRO A 36 -10.69 -8.64 2.24
N PHE A 37 -9.37 -8.77 2.24
CA PHE A 37 -8.50 -7.87 1.48
C PHE A 37 -8.83 -7.91 -0.03
N VAL A 38 -8.93 -9.10 -0.61
CA VAL A 38 -9.25 -9.27 -2.03
C VAL A 38 -10.64 -8.73 -2.35
N ASN A 39 -11.63 -9.07 -1.52
CA ASN A 39 -13.01 -8.61 -1.72
C ASN A 39 -13.13 -7.10 -1.66
N ASP A 40 -12.45 -6.45 -0.73
CA ASP A 40 -12.46 -5.00 -0.60
C ASP A 40 -11.73 -4.34 -1.79
N ALA A 41 -10.61 -4.90 -2.22
CA ALA A 41 -9.89 -4.39 -3.38
C ALA A 41 -10.76 -4.46 -4.65
N LEU A 42 -11.51 -5.54 -4.83
CA LEU A 42 -12.46 -5.67 -5.94
C LEU A 42 -13.65 -4.71 -5.79
N GLY A 43 -14.21 -4.63 -4.59
CA GLY A 43 -15.37 -3.76 -4.31
C GLY A 43 -15.08 -2.29 -4.53
N PHE A 44 -13.92 -1.82 -4.11
CA PHE A 44 -13.48 -0.44 -4.33
C PHE A 44 -12.84 -0.22 -5.70
N ARG A 45 -12.76 -1.25 -6.54
CA ARG A 45 -12.14 -1.19 -7.87
C ARG A 45 -10.71 -0.66 -7.80
N MET A 46 -9.93 -1.21 -6.88
CA MET A 46 -8.56 -0.77 -6.64
C MET A 46 -7.60 -1.39 -7.66
N GLU A 47 -6.55 -0.64 -7.99
CA GLU A 47 -5.41 -1.19 -8.74
C GLU A 47 -4.48 -1.89 -7.77
N THR A 48 -3.90 -3.02 -8.18
CA THR A 48 -3.00 -3.80 -7.34
C THR A 48 -1.55 -3.69 -7.83
N GLU A 49 -0.62 -3.85 -6.90
CA GLU A 49 0.82 -3.84 -7.19
C GLU A 49 1.26 -2.59 -7.96
N GLN A 50 0.77 -1.42 -7.52
CA GLN A 50 1.09 -0.16 -8.17
C GLN A 50 2.35 0.47 -7.58
N VAL A 51 3.29 0.82 -8.45
CA VAL A 51 4.49 1.53 -8.05
C VAL A 51 4.15 3.00 -7.85
N LEU A 52 4.54 3.52 -6.68
CA LEU A 52 4.47 4.94 -6.36
C LEU A 52 5.90 5.47 -6.44
N TYR A 53 6.15 6.37 -7.36
CA TYR A 53 7.50 6.78 -7.71
C TYR A 53 7.67 8.29 -7.61
N TYR A 54 8.62 8.72 -6.78
CA TYR A 54 9.07 10.10 -6.76
C TYR A 54 10.43 10.24 -7.44
N SER A 55 11.38 9.40 -7.05
CA SER A 55 12.73 9.36 -7.62
C SER A 55 13.35 7.99 -7.42
N GLU A 56 14.55 7.78 -7.95
CA GLU A 56 15.29 6.53 -7.72
C GLU A 56 15.64 6.31 -6.23
N ASN A 57 15.57 7.37 -5.41
CA ASN A 57 15.84 7.33 -3.97
C ASN A 57 14.56 7.17 -3.13
N ALA A 58 13.39 7.36 -3.74
CA ALA A 58 12.12 7.35 -3.02
C ALA A 58 10.99 6.79 -3.88
N PHE A 59 10.66 5.54 -3.66
CA PHE A 59 9.59 4.84 -4.34
C PHE A 59 9.11 3.67 -3.49
N GLY A 60 7.96 3.11 -3.84
CA GLY A 60 7.42 1.93 -3.18
C GLY A 60 6.33 1.31 -4.02
N THR A 61 5.84 0.15 -3.59
CA THR A 61 4.76 -0.56 -4.27
C THR A 61 3.60 -0.77 -3.31
N ALA A 62 2.44 -0.20 -3.64
CA ALA A 62 1.22 -0.40 -2.87
C ALA A 62 0.55 -1.70 -3.29
N ASP A 63 0.10 -2.50 -2.32
CA ASP A 63 -0.62 -3.74 -2.60
C ASP A 63 -1.92 -3.46 -3.34
N ALA A 64 -2.71 -2.49 -2.87
CA ALA A 64 -3.92 -2.03 -3.53
C ALA A 64 -4.10 -0.54 -3.29
N ILE A 65 -4.51 0.18 -4.33
CA ILE A 65 -4.69 1.63 -4.28
C ILE A 65 -5.82 2.06 -5.19
N SER A 66 -6.59 3.06 -4.76
CA SER A 66 -7.57 3.73 -5.61
C SER A 66 -7.61 5.22 -5.31
N PHE A 67 -7.87 6.00 -6.33
CA PHE A 67 -8.09 7.43 -6.18
C PHE A 67 -9.28 7.83 -7.03
N LYS A 68 -10.42 8.13 -6.39
CA LYS A 68 -11.67 8.48 -7.05
C LYS A 68 -12.39 9.54 -6.23
N ASN A 69 -12.94 10.54 -6.90
CA ASN A 69 -13.69 11.61 -6.24
C ASN A 69 -12.92 12.27 -5.09
N ASN A 70 -11.63 12.52 -5.31
CA ASN A 70 -10.71 13.09 -4.32
C ASN A 70 -10.59 12.23 -3.05
N PHE A 71 -10.78 10.92 -3.17
CA PHE A 71 -10.62 9.98 -2.08
C PHE A 71 -9.53 8.98 -2.44
N LEU A 72 -8.42 9.02 -1.69
CA LEU A 72 -7.30 8.10 -1.82
C LEU A 72 -7.45 6.96 -0.82
N ARG A 73 -7.47 5.72 -1.30
CA ARG A 73 -7.46 4.52 -0.47
C ARG A 73 -6.20 3.72 -0.75
N ILE A 74 -5.48 3.36 0.29
CA ILE A 74 -4.31 2.47 0.19
C ILE A 74 -4.51 1.33 1.17
N HIS A 75 -4.50 0.11 0.65
CA HIS A 75 -4.68 -1.10 1.44
C HIS A 75 -3.43 -1.97 1.33
N ASP A 76 -3.05 -2.59 2.45
CA ASP A 76 -1.89 -3.46 2.54
C ASP A 76 -2.28 -4.76 3.22
N TYR A 77 -1.80 -5.87 2.68
CA TYR A 77 -2.00 -7.20 3.26
C TYR A 77 -0.71 -7.67 3.93
N LYS A 78 -0.82 -8.09 5.19
CA LYS A 78 0.29 -8.66 5.95
C LYS A 78 -0.06 -10.08 6.39
N SER A 79 0.75 -11.05 5.99
CA SER A 79 0.63 -12.43 6.45
C SER A 79 1.42 -12.64 7.74
N GLY A 80 1.01 -13.63 8.53
CA GLY A 80 1.76 -14.09 9.71
C GLY A 80 1.72 -13.13 10.89
N ILE A 81 2.72 -13.25 11.75
CA ILE A 81 2.82 -12.53 13.02
C ILE A 81 3.82 -11.36 12.98
N THR A 82 4.21 -10.91 11.79
CA THR A 82 5.12 -9.78 11.63
C THR A 82 4.51 -8.51 12.23
N PRO A 83 5.26 -7.71 12.99
CA PRO A 83 4.75 -6.45 13.52
C PRO A 83 4.22 -5.54 12.42
N VAL A 84 3.11 -4.83 12.72
CA VAL A 84 2.46 -3.95 11.77
C VAL A 84 2.89 -2.52 12.04
N HIS A 85 3.31 -1.82 10.99
CA HIS A 85 3.63 -0.40 11.04
C HIS A 85 2.86 0.33 9.95
N MET A 86 1.95 1.19 10.36
CA MET A 86 1.17 2.02 9.44
C MET A 86 2.04 3.05 8.71
N ASP A 87 3.24 3.33 9.22
CA ASP A 87 4.17 4.32 8.66
C ASP A 87 4.44 4.11 7.17
N GLN A 88 4.54 2.86 6.72
CA GLN A 88 4.76 2.55 5.31
C GLN A 88 3.63 3.11 4.43
N LEU A 89 2.39 3.00 4.89
CA LEU A 89 1.24 3.51 4.15
C LEU A 89 1.18 5.02 4.16
N TYR A 90 1.62 5.65 5.24
CA TYR A 90 1.78 7.10 5.29
C TYR A 90 2.77 7.59 4.25
N ILE A 91 3.89 6.87 4.11
CA ILE A 91 4.90 7.17 3.09
C ILE A 91 4.31 6.99 1.69
N TYR A 92 3.54 5.93 1.48
CA TYR A 92 2.88 5.70 0.18
C TYR A 92 1.89 6.81 -0.15
N ALA A 93 1.12 7.29 0.81
CA ALA A 93 0.22 8.43 0.61
C ALA A 93 1.00 9.69 0.21
N ALA A 94 2.12 9.95 0.87
CA ALA A 94 2.98 11.08 0.55
C ALA A 94 3.59 10.94 -0.85
N LEU A 95 4.07 9.75 -1.22
CA LEU A 95 4.58 9.47 -2.56
C LEU A 95 3.53 9.69 -3.63
N PHE A 96 2.29 9.24 -3.38
CA PHE A 96 1.17 9.48 -4.28
C PHE A 96 0.95 10.98 -4.51
N CYS A 97 0.91 11.74 -3.42
CA CYS A 97 0.68 13.18 -3.51
C CYS A 97 1.81 13.90 -4.27
N LEU A 98 3.06 13.45 -4.12
CA LEU A 98 4.19 14.00 -4.85
C LEU A 98 4.14 13.63 -6.34
N GLU A 99 3.89 12.36 -6.66
CA GLU A 99 3.87 11.87 -8.04
C GLU A 99 2.78 12.52 -8.87
N TYR A 100 1.57 12.60 -8.32
CA TYR A 100 0.40 13.12 -9.04
C TYR A 100 0.12 14.60 -8.78
N VAL A 101 0.98 15.26 -8.03
CA VAL A 101 0.88 16.70 -7.72
C VAL A 101 -0.47 17.02 -7.08
N VAL A 102 -0.83 16.23 -6.06
CA VAL A 102 -2.07 16.38 -5.30
C VAL A 102 -1.75 16.92 -3.91
N LYS A 103 -2.51 17.92 -3.47
CA LYS A 103 -2.35 18.45 -2.11
C LYS A 103 -3.11 17.57 -1.12
N PRO A 104 -2.45 17.05 -0.08
CA PRO A 104 -3.13 16.18 0.89
C PRO A 104 -4.29 16.89 1.60
N GLU A 105 -4.25 18.22 1.72
CA GLU A 105 -5.33 19.00 2.32
C GLU A 105 -6.61 19.02 1.49
N ASN A 106 -6.51 18.71 0.20
CA ASN A 106 -7.64 18.77 -0.73
C ASN A 106 -8.30 17.41 -0.98
N ILE A 107 -7.80 16.35 -0.34
CA ILE A 107 -8.30 15.00 -0.55
C ILE A 107 -8.59 14.32 0.78
N LYS A 108 -9.43 13.29 0.74
CA LYS A 108 -9.61 12.37 1.86
C LYS A 108 -8.66 11.19 1.67
N ILE A 109 -8.05 10.71 2.74
CA ILE A 109 -7.12 9.58 2.70
C ILE A 109 -7.55 8.54 3.72
N GLU A 110 -7.63 7.28 3.29
CA GLU A 110 -7.90 6.15 4.16
C GLU A 110 -6.82 5.09 3.93
N LEU A 111 -6.18 4.66 5.01
CA LEU A 111 -5.11 3.67 5.00
C LEU A 111 -5.57 2.44 5.77
N ARG A 112 -5.44 1.24 5.18
CA ARG A 112 -5.83 0.00 5.83
C ARG A 112 -4.73 -1.04 5.78
N ILE A 113 -4.53 -1.74 6.90
CA ILE A 113 -3.71 -2.94 6.95
C ILE A 113 -4.59 -4.11 7.34
N TYR A 114 -4.56 -5.18 6.53
CA TYR A 114 -5.29 -6.41 6.77
C TYR A 114 -4.32 -7.44 7.34
N LYS A 115 -4.54 -7.86 8.57
CA LYS A 115 -3.66 -8.78 9.26
C LYS A 115 -4.39 -9.60 10.33
N GLN A 116 -4.14 -10.90 10.37
CA GLN A 116 -4.65 -11.81 11.40
C GLN A 116 -6.15 -11.66 11.66
N GLY A 117 -6.95 -11.56 10.60
CA GLY A 117 -8.39 -11.40 10.69
C GLY A 117 -8.87 -10.02 11.10
N GLU A 118 -7.95 -9.08 11.28
CA GLU A 118 -8.28 -7.70 11.69
C GLU A 118 -7.95 -6.71 10.57
N VAL A 119 -8.68 -5.61 10.56
CA VAL A 119 -8.42 -4.48 9.66
C VAL A 119 -8.09 -3.26 10.52
N LEU A 120 -6.85 -2.80 10.40
CA LEU A 120 -6.42 -1.56 11.02
C LEU A 120 -6.64 -0.44 10.00
N CYS A 121 -7.43 0.55 10.39
CA CYS A 121 -7.81 1.65 9.50
C CYS A 121 -7.43 2.99 10.14
N GLU A 122 -6.77 3.85 9.36
CA GLU A 122 -6.42 5.19 9.79
C GLU A 122 -6.77 6.21 8.71
N GLU A 123 -7.21 7.39 9.14
CA GLU A 123 -7.37 8.56 8.29
C GLU A 123 -6.29 9.57 8.73
N PRO A 124 -5.18 9.68 7.98
CA PRO A 124 -4.08 10.55 8.42
C PRO A 124 -4.44 12.03 8.35
N ASP A 125 -3.88 12.79 9.29
CA ASP A 125 -3.94 14.24 9.25
C ASP A 125 -3.17 14.73 8.00
N PRO A 126 -3.75 15.60 7.18
CA PRO A 126 -3.05 16.14 6.01
C PRO A 126 -1.71 16.79 6.32
N GLU A 127 -1.58 17.40 7.50
CA GLU A 127 -0.31 18.03 7.92
C GLU A 127 0.79 16.98 8.11
N VAL A 128 0.45 15.79 8.59
CA VAL A 128 1.41 14.69 8.75
C VAL A 128 1.89 14.22 7.38
N ILE A 129 0.98 14.06 6.43
CA ILE A 129 1.34 13.68 5.05
C ILE A 129 2.22 14.77 4.42
N ARG A 130 1.88 16.04 4.62
CA ARG A 130 2.67 17.18 4.11
C ARG A 130 4.10 17.16 4.67
N ALA A 131 4.25 16.89 5.97
CA ALA A 131 5.56 16.80 6.60
C ALA A 131 6.39 15.66 6.02
N ILE A 132 5.77 14.51 5.74
CA ILE A 132 6.45 13.38 5.12
C ILE A 132 6.86 13.72 3.67
N MET A 133 5.98 14.38 2.91
CA MET A 133 6.31 14.85 1.55
C MET A 133 7.55 15.75 1.57
N ASN A 134 7.59 16.71 2.47
CA ASN A 134 8.73 17.63 2.60
C ASN A 134 10.02 16.87 2.94
N LYS A 135 9.91 15.90 3.84
CA LYS A 135 11.05 15.06 4.24
C LYS A 135 11.57 14.21 3.08
N ILE A 136 10.68 13.66 2.27
CA ILE A 136 11.05 12.90 1.07
C ILE A 136 11.81 13.80 0.08
N VAL A 137 11.29 14.98 -0.18
CA VAL A 137 11.90 15.96 -1.09
C VAL A 137 13.30 16.37 -0.61
N ASP A 138 13.42 16.70 0.68
CA ASP A 138 14.68 17.14 1.27
C ASP A 138 15.71 16.01 1.28
N SER A 139 15.30 14.81 1.65
CA SER A 139 16.18 13.62 1.65
C SER A 139 16.66 13.29 0.24
N ASP A 140 15.79 13.40 -0.76
CA ASP A 140 16.15 13.16 -2.14
C ASP A 140 17.19 14.17 -2.64
N LYS A 141 17.00 15.44 -2.33
CA LYS A 141 17.97 16.50 -2.67
C LYS A 141 19.33 16.22 -2.05
N PHE A 142 19.33 15.82 -0.79
CA PHE A 142 20.57 15.50 -0.07
C PHE A 142 21.29 14.31 -0.72
N LEU A 143 20.56 13.23 -1.02
CA LEU A 143 21.12 12.04 -1.65
C LEU A 143 21.66 12.33 -3.05
N ARG A 144 20.96 13.13 -3.84
CA ARG A 144 21.45 13.55 -5.16
C ARG A 144 22.76 14.33 -5.06
N LYS A 145 22.83 15.23 -4.09
CA LYS A 145 24.03 16.04 -3.86
C LYS A 145 25.23 15.16 -3.47
N LEU A 146 25.02 14.16 -2.60
CA LEU A 146 26.07 13.22 -2.25
C LEU A 146 26.55 12.44 -3.47
N LYS A 147 25.67 11.98 -4.34
CA LYS A 147 26.01 11.25 -5.56
C LYS A 147 26.82 12.12 -6.53
N GLU A 148 26.52 13.39 -6.63
CA GLU A 148 27.27 14.34 -7.45
C GLU A 148 28.71 14.52 -6.93
N GLU A 149 28.87 14.57 -5.61
CA GLU A 149 30.18 14.72 -4.98
C GLU A 149 31.08 13.50 -5.15
N GLU A 150 30.51 12.31 -5.35
CA GLU A 150 31.23 11.06 -5.58
C GLU A 150 31.75 10.89 -7.02
N ARG A 151 31.33 11.76 -7.93
CA ARG A 151 31.77 11.71 -9.33
C ARG A 151 33.10 12.49 -9.55
#